data_c309f4418f6029bf58647ebcf0d65a9a
#
_entry.id   c309f4418f6029bf58647ebcf0d65a9a
#
_cell.length_a   1.000
_cell.length_b   1.000
_cell.length_c   1.000
_cell.angle_alpha   90.00
_cell.angle_beta   90.00
_cell.angle_gamma   90.00
#
_symmetry.space_group_name_H-M   'P 1'
#
loop_
_entity.id
_entity.type
_entity.pdbx_description
1 polymer ?
#
loop_
_entity_poly.entity_id
_entity_poly.type
_entity_poly.pdbx_seq_one_letter_code
_entity_poly.pdbx_strand_id
1 'polypeptide(L)'
;MALALAGSAAAQEGEPLDPTVVVGLVQSFYDQTTTLQAQFEQTRYTRLYDRYDHAKGTVVFKKPGMMRWDYAQPNGQVFVSNGKKLLIYQPPEKGEKSGQLIERALDQDQLPSAFSFLIGSGNLDKDFNVRLLEHGNEKFKDGYVLQLIPRRPTPNYEQLVFYVRTLTSDHKRAGVVQRVLIIDAAGNRNRFDFSKMKFNRNVSDKRFSYRPPKGTEKVTP
;
A
#
# COMPACT_ATOMS: atom_id res chain seq x y z
N MET A 1 20.22 -59.40 9.64
CA MET A 1 19.38 -58.58 8.73
C MET A 1 18.68 -57.54 9.60
N ALA A 2 19.18 -56.33 9.60
CA ALA A 2 18.57 -55.24 10.31
C ALA A 2 17.86 -54.33 9.31
N LEU A 3 16.53 -54.21 9.43
CA LEU A 3 15.72 -53.33 8.60
C LEU A 3 15.79 -51.92 9.19
N ALA A 4 16.42 -50.98 8.45
CA ALA A 4 16.41 -49.57 8.80
C ALA A 4 15.09 -48.97 8.29
N LEU A 5 14.22 -48.56 9.20
CA LEU A 5 13.06 -47.70 8.91
C LEU A 5 13.53 -46.27 8.74
N ALA A 6 13.61 -45.80 7.50
CA ALA A 6 13.79 -44.41 7.20
C ALA A 6 12.45 -43.69 7.41
N GLY A 7 12.31 -43.06 8.57
CA GLY A 7 11.20 -42.18 8.87
C GLY A 7 11.31 -40.92 7.97
N SER A 8 10.40 -40.78 7.01
CA SER A 8 10.20 -39.56 6.24
C SER A 8 9.64 -38.49 7.21
N ALA A 9 10.47 -37.50 7.56
CA ALA A 9 10.01 -36.30 8.23
C ALA A 9 9.22 -35.47 7.21
N ALA A 10 7.92 -35.70 7.13
CA ALA A 10 7.00 -34.78 6.49
C ALA A 10 7.12 -33.44 7.23
N ALA A 11 7.58 -32.44 6.54
CA ALA A 11 7.50 -31.06 7.02
C ALA A 11 6.03 -30.77 7.32
N GLN A 12 5.69 -30.59 8.58
CA GLN A 12 4.37 -30.09 8.98
C GLN A 12 4.25 -28.69 8.37
N GLU A 13 3.52 -28.56 7.27
CA GLU A 13 2.96 -27.28 6.83
C GLU A 13 2.09 -26.80 7.99
N GLY A 14 2.57 -25.77 8.71
CA GLY A 14 1.87 -25.22 9.86
C GLY A 14 0.47 -24.80 9.46
N GLU A 15 -0.53 -25.11 10.30
CA GLU A 15 -1.90 -24.65 10.12
C GLU A 15 -1.94 -23.17 9.78
N PRO A 16 -2.78 -22.74 8.81
CA PRO A 16 -2.90 -21.34 8.46
C PRO A 16 -3.30 -20.53 9.70
N LEU A 17 -2.61 -19.42 9.95
CA LEU A 17 -2.93 -18.55 11.09
C LEU A 17 -4.34 -17.99 10.94
N ASP A 18 -5.03 -17.81 12.06
CA ASP A 18 -6.27 -17.07 12.11
C ASP A 18 -6.09 -15.68 11.47
N PRO A 19 -7.00 -15.20 10.60
CA PRO A 19 -6.93 -13.88 9.97
C PRO A 19 -6.70 -12.76 10.97
N THR A 20 -7.30 -12.83 12.17
CA THR A 20 -7.15 -11.82 13.23
C THR A 20 -5.72 -11.75 13.76
N VAL A 21 -5.04 -12.90 13.84
CA VAL A 21 -3.62 -12.96 14.22
C VAL A 21 -2.77 -12.25 13.18
N VAL A 22 -3.01 -12.52 11.89
CA VAL A 22 -2.26 -11.87 10.80
C VAL A 22 -2.51 -10.36 10.78
N VAL A 23 -3.77 -9.94 10.94
CA VAL A 23 -4.14 -8.51 11.09
C VAL A 23 -3.41 -7.87 12.26
N GLY A 24 -3.38 -8.54 13.42
CA GLY A 24 -2.66 -8.06 14.60
C GLY A 24 -1.15 -7.90 14.36
N LEU A 25 -0.53 -8.82 13.62
CA LEU A 25 0.89 -8.69 13.22
C LEU A 25 1.13 -7.48 12.33
N VAL A 26 0.24 -7.24 11.36
CA VAL A 26 0.32 -6.06 10.47
C VAL A 26 0.11 -4.78 11.27
N GLN A 27 -1.00 -4.69 12.03
CA GLN A 27 -1.32 -3.49 12.80
C GLN A 27 -0.20 -3.14 13.77
N SER A 28 0.26 -4.10 14.59
CA SER A 28 1.33 -3.88 15.57
C SER A 28 2.64 -3.43 14.91
N PHE A 29 2.99 -4.02 13.76
CA PHE A 29 4.18 -3.62 13.01
C PHE A 29 4.09 -2.18 12.53
N TYR A 30 2.96 -1.80 11.91
CA TYR A 30 2.79 -0.43 11.41
C TYR A 30 2.55 0.58 12.53
N ASP A 31 1.95 0.21 13.65
CA ASP A 31 1.83 1.10 14.83
C ASP A 31 3.20 1.55 15.36
N GLN A 32 4.18 0.65 15.37
CA GLN A 32 5.57 0.91 15.78
C GLN A 32 6.43 1.54 14.67
N THR A 33 5.92 1.60 13.44
CA THR A 33 6.63 2.16 12.30
C THR A 33 6.38 3.67 12.24
N THR A 34 7.43 4.48 12.40
CA THR A 34 7.37 5.94 12.30
C THR A 34 7.61 6.44 10.90
N THR A 35 8.46 5.74 10.12
CA THR A 35 8.75 6.06 8.72
C THR A 35 8.85 4.79 7.88
N LEU A 36 8.38 4.89 6.64
CA LEU A 36 8.56 3.85 5.61
C LEU A 36 9.03 4.52 4.32
N GLN A 37 10.08 3.96 3.71
CA GLN A 37 10.52 4.30 2.35
C GLN A 37 10.48 3.04 1.51
N ALA A 38 9.97 3.12 0.28
CA ALA A 38 9.92 1.99 -0.64
C ALA A 38 10.00 2.44 -2.10
N GLN A 39 10.34 1.51 -2.98
CA GLN A 39 10.01 1.59 -4.40
C GLN A 39 8.65 0.92 -4.59
N PHE A 40 7.86 1.40 -5.54
CA PHE A 40 6.60 0.76 -5.91
C PHE A 40 6.50 0.54 -7.42
N GLU A 41 5.79 -0.50 -7.77
CA GLU A 41 5.25 -0.73 -9.10
C GLU A 41 3.74 -0.74 -8.99
N GLN A 42 3.07 0.01 -9.86
CA GLN A 42 1.62 0.10 -9.93
C GLN A 42 1.12 -0.55 -11.22
N THR A 43 0.10 -1.38 -11.09
CA THR A 43 -0.66 -1.89 -12.22
C THR A 43 -2.11 -1.50 -12.04
N ARG A 44 -2.66 -0.73 -12.97
CA ARG A 44 -4.06 -0.33 -13.00
C ARG A 44 -4.76 -1.11 -14.11
N TYR A 45 -5.83 -1.79 -13.78
CA TYR A 45 -6.73 -2.46 -14.72
C TYR A 45 -8.06 -1.74 -14.76
N THR A 46 -8.44 -1.25 -15.94
CA THR A 46 -9.75 -0.63 -16.20
C THR A 46 -10.65 -1.64 -16.88
N ARG A 47 -11.63 -2.16 -16.14
CA ARG A 47 -12.48 -3.26 -16.57
C ARG A 47 -13.28 -2.94 -17.83
N LEU A 48 -13.83 -1.71 -17.93
CA LEU A 48 -14.64 -1.29 -19.06
C LEU A 48 -13.91 -1.39 -20.42
N TYR A 49 -12.60 -1.12 -20.40
CA TYR A 49 -11.77 -1.10 -21.61
C TYR A 49 -10.82 -2.30 -21.71
N ASP A 50 -10.88 -3.23 -20.77
CA ASP A 50 -9.94 -4.35 -20.64
C ASP A 50 -8.45 -3.90 -20.75
N ARG A 51 -8.13 -2.75 -20.12
CA ARG A 51 -6.84 -2.08 -20.31
C ARG A 51 -6.01 -2.11 -19.03
N TYR A 52 -4.73 -2.39 -19.22
CA TYR A 52 -3.70 -2.31 -18.19
C TYR A 52 -2.81 -1.10 -18.41
N ASP A 53 -2.64 -0.29 -17.36
CA ASP A 53 -1.66 0.80 -17.30
C ASP A 53 -0.64 0.48 -16.21
N HIS A 54 0.65 0.76 -16.51
CA HIS A 54 1.73 0.50 -15.58
C HIS A 54 2.45 1.78 -15.22
N ALA A 55 2.81 1.92 -13.95
CA ALA A 55 3.65 3.00 -13.45
C ALA A 55 4.59 2.47 -12.37
N LYS A 56 5.64 3.22 -12.07
CA LYS A 56 6.58 2.93 -10.99
C LYS A 56 7.08 4.21 -10.35
N GLY A 57 7.64 4.09 -9.15
CA GLY A 57 8.16 5.25 -8.47
C GLY A 57 8.71 4.93 -7.10
N THR A 58 8.81 5.97 -6.29
CA THR A 58 9.21 5.87 -4.89
C THR A 58 8.14 6.46 -3.99
N VAL A 59 8.01 5.89 -2.81
CA VAL A 59 7.08 6.37 -1.79
C VAL A 59 7.80 6.54 -0.45
N VAL A 60 7.42 7.58 0.27
CA VAL A 60 7.87 7.83 1.64
C VAL A 60 6.66 8.17 2.49
N PHE A 61 6.52 7.48 3.61
CA PHE A 61 5.57 7.81 4.66
C PHE A 61 6.32 8.23 5.93
N LYS A 62 5.78 9.21 6.63
CA LYS A 62 6.22 9.61 7.97
C LYS A 62 5.02 9.99 8.81
N LYS A 63 4.87 9.37 9.96
CA LYS A 63 3.79 9.72 10.91
C LYS A 63 4.07 11.05 11.63
N PRO A 64 3.03 11.83 11.95
CA PRO A 64 1.64 11.63 11.53
C PRO A 64 1.34 12.25 10.15
N GLY A 65 0.59 11.56 9.30
CA GLY A 65 -0.08 12.11 8.12
C GLY A 65 0.81 12.56 6.95
N MET A 66 2.15 12.47 7.07
CA MET A 66 3.04 12.89 6.02
C MET A 66 3.30 11.76 5.02
N MET A 67 3.19 12.08 3.73
CA MET A 67 3.50 11.14 2.66
C MET A 67 4.04 11.86 1.43
N ARG A 68 4.81 11.12 0.62
CA ARG A 68 5.24 11.57 -0.70
C ARG A 68 5.32 10.39 -1.66
N TRP A 69 4.68 10.53 -2.81
CA TRP A 69 4.76 9.62 -3.93
C TRP A 69 5.37 10.36 -5.10
N ASP A 70 6.51 9.87 -5.59
CA ASP A 70 7.15 10.39 -6.79
C ASP A 70 7.05 9.31 -7.88
N TYR A 71 6.22 9.54 -8.87
CA TYR A 71 6.11 8.67 -10.05
C TYR A 71 7.25 8.94 -11.01
N ALA A 72 7.87 7.87 -11.49
CA ALA A 72 8.91 7.96 -12.50
C ALA A 72 8.33 8.33 -13.87
N GLN A 73 9.15 8.90 -14.75
CA GLN A 73 8.77 9.16 -16.13
C GLN A 73 8.35 7.86 -16.85
N PRO A 74 7.40 7.90 -17.81
CA PRO A 74 6.80 9.12 -18.39
C PRO A 74 5.68 9.74 -17.55
N ASN A 75 5.20 9.09 -16.46
CA ASN A 75 4.07 9.58 -15.67
C ASN A 75 4.41 10.90 -14.98
N GLY A 76 5.52 10.99 -14.23
CA GLY A 76 6.03 12.20 -13.60
C GLY A 76 5.13 12.87 -12.55
N GLN A 77 4.02 12.26 -12.16
CA GLN A 77 3.12 12.77 -11.12
C GLN A 77 3.79 12.79 -9.75
N VAL A 78 3.39 13.75 -8.91
CA VAL A 78 3.87 13.86 -7.53
C VAL A 78 2.69 14.10 -6.61
N PHE A 79 2.58 13.28 -5.56
CA PHE A 79 1.61 13.44 -4.48
C PHE A 79 2.39 13.72 -3.21
N VAL A 80 2.09 14.83 -2.51
CA VAL A 80 2.77 15.18 -1.27
C VAL A 80 1.77 15.63 -0.22
N SER A 81 1.83 15.01 0.96
CA SER A 81 1.14 15.53 2.14
C SER A 81 2.14 15.90 3.21
N ASN A 82 1.94 17.04 3.84
CA ASN A 82 2.68 17.47 5.04
C ASN A 82 1.95 17.20 6.36
N GLY A 83 0.89 16.38 6.31
CA GLY A 83 0.02 16.08 7.44
C GLY A 83 -1.18 17.03 7.59
N LYS A 84 -1.22 18.14 6.85
CA LYS A 84 -2.32 19.14 6.89
C LYS A 84 -2.93 19.38 5.51
N LYS A 85 -2.09 19.38 4.48
CA LYS A 85 -2.46 19.64 3.09
C LYS A 85 -1.95 18.54 2.19
N LEU A 86 -2.71 18.23 1.15
CA LEU A 86 -2.33 17.35 0.05
C LEU A 86 -2.11 18.19 -1.20
N LEU A 87 -0.91 18.09 -1.78
CA LEU A 87 -0.53 18.63 -3.07
C LEU A 87 -0.48 17.49 -4.09
N ILE A 88 -1.12 17.66 -5.23
CA ILE A 88 -1.08 16.73 -6.35
C ILE A 88 -0.59 17.51 -7.56
N TYR A 89 0.62 17.17 -8.02
CA TYR A 89 1.15 17.70 -9.27
C TYR A 89 0.93 16.70 -10.40
N GLN A 90 0.36 17.20 -11.47
CA GLN A 90 0.22 16.49 -12.75
C GLN A 90 1.07 17.21 -13.79
N PRO A 91 2.07 16.52 -14.38
CA PRO A 91 2.85 17.12 -15.47
C PRO A 91 1.97 17.37 -16.69
N PRO A 92 2.39 18.25 -17.62
CA PRO A 92 1.63 18.51 -18.83
C PRO A 92 1.47 17.24 -19.66
N GLU A 93 0.29 17.03 -20.22
CA GLU A 93 0.06 16.00 -21.22
C GLU A 93 0.67 16.40 -22.57
N LYS A 94 0.73 15.45 -23.51
CA LYS A 94 1.29 15.69 -24.84
C LYS A 94 0.49 16.79 -25.56
N GLY A 95 1.14 17.94 -25.82
CA GLY A 95 0.53 19.12 -26.45
C GLY A 95 0.14 20.22 -25.46
N GLU A 96 0.16 19.99 -24.17
CA GLU A 96 -0.04 21.01 -23.14
C GLU A 96 1.27 21.75 -22.84
N LYS A 97 1.14 23.03 -22.46
CA LYS A 97 2.30 23.90 -22.16
C LYS A 97 2.66 23.89 -20.67
N SER A 98 1.69 23.58 -19.81
CA SER A 98 1.84 23.68 -18.36
C SER A 98 1.23 22.46 -17.66
N GLY A 99 1.86 22.03 -16.56
CA GLY A 99 1.27 21.06 -15.67
C GLY A 99 0.27 21.70 -14.72
N GLN A 100 -0.43 20.89 -13.95
CA GLN A 100 -1.44 21.32 -12.98
C GLN A 100 -1.01 20.99 -11.56
N LEU A 101 -1.30 21.89 -10.61
CA LEU A 101 -1.14 21.67 -9.18
C LEU A 101 -2.50 21.81 -8.50
N ILE A 102 -2.97 20.72 -7.93
CA ILE A 102 -4.16 20.69 -7.10
C ILE A 102 -3.71 20.75 -5.63
N GLU A 103 -4.23 21.72 -4.88
CA GLU A 103 -4.01 21.85 -3.44
C GLU A 103 -5.35 21.70 -2.72
N ARG A 104 -5.41 20.82 -1.73
CA ARG A 104 -6.58 20.62 -0.89
C ARG A 104 -6.19 20.32 0.55
N ALA A 105 -7.11 20.55 1.50
CA ALA A 105 -6.94 20.08 2.87
C ALA A 105 -6.76 18.55 2.85
N LEU A 106 -5.94 18.05 3.76
CA LEU A 106 -5.82 16.61 3.95
C LEU A 106 -7.05 16.15 4.73
N ASP A 107 -8.06 15.72 4.01
CA ASP A 107 -9.16 14.98 4.61
C ASP A 107 -8.75 13.50 4.69
N GLN A 108 -8.87 12.91 5.88
CA GLN A 108 -8.45 11.52 6.11
C GLN A 108 -9.21 10.53 5.21
N ASP A 109 -10.42 10.91 4.78
CA ASP A 109 -11.24 10.11 3.88
C ASP A 109 -10.79 10.18 2.41
N GLN A 110 -9.92 11.12 2.06
CA GLN A 110 -9.46 11.34 0.67
C GLN A 110 -8.08 10.76 0.35
N LEU A 111 -7.28 10.41 1.35
CA LEU A 111 -6.16 9.52 1.11
C LEU A 111 -6.76 8.19 0.66
N PRO A 112 -6.10 7.46 -0.26
CA PRO A 112 -6.51 6.08 -0.46
C PRO A 112 -6.50 5.45 0.94
N SER A 113 -7.69 5.27 1.53
CA SER A 113 -7.86 4.72 2.88
C SER A 113 -7.18 3.34 2.99
N ALA A 114 -6.92 2.73 1.83
CA ALA A 114 -6.02 1.61 1.67
C ALA A 114 -4.62 1.80 2.28
N PHE A 115 -4.17 3.04 2.47
CA PHE A 115 -2.85 3.36 3.04
C PHE A 115 -2.94 4.14 4.37
N SER A 116 -4.15 4.36 4.90
CA SER A 116 -4.36 5.12 6.15
C SER A 116 -3.59 4.53 7.33
N PHE A 117 -3.50 3.19 7.41
CA PHE A 117 -2.71 2.52 8.45
C PHE A 117 -1.21 2.82 8.35
N LEU A 118 -0.67 3.09 7.14
CA LEU A 118 0.74 3.45 6.94
C LEU A 118 1.08 4.84 7.50
N ILE A 119 0.11 5.73 7.52
CA ILE A 119 0.28 7.10 8.04
C ILE A 119 -0.23 7.27 9.48
N GLY A 120 -0.72 6.17 10.09
CA GLY A 120 -1.13 6.12 11.49
C GLY A 120 -2.56 6.59 11.78
N SER A 121 -3.44 6.61 10.77
CA SER A 121 -4.83 7.05 10.93
C SER A 121 -5.87 5.92 10.80
N GLY A 122 -5.46 4.70 10.43
CA GLY A 122 -6.36 3.55 10.24
C GLY A 122 -6.14 2.44 11.28
N ASN A 123 -7.20 1.73 11.59
CA ASN A 123 -7.17 0.51 12.41
C ASN A 123 -7.82 -0.63 11.63
N LEU A 124 -7.01 -1.61 11.21
CA LEU A 124 -7.44 -2.68 10.31
C LEU A 124 -8.59 -3.51 10.90
N ASP A 125 -8.53 -3.82 12.19
CA ASP A 125 -9.54 -4.65 12.85
C ASP A 125 -10.87 -3.91 13.05
N LYS A 126 -10.81 -2.61 13.37
CA LYS A 126 -12.00 -1.78 13.58
C LYS A 126 -12.65 -1.34 12.28
N ASP A 127 -11.85 -1.12 11.23
CA ASP A 127 -12.31 -0.50 9.99
C ASP A 127 -12.76 -1.54 8.96
N PHE A 128 -12.30 -2.82 9.10
CA PHE A 128 -12.56 -3.86 8.11
C PHE A 128 -13.10 -5.17 8.70
N ASN A 129 -13.92 -5.86 7.91
CA ASN A 129 -14.15 -7.30 8.05
C ASN A 129 -13.05 -8.01 7.26
N VAL A 130 -12.28 -8.87 7.92
CA VAL A 130 -11.11 -9.51 7.33
C VAL A 130 -11.35 -11.00 7.09
N ARG A 131 -10.90 -11.50 5.95
CA ARG A 131 -10.88 -12.93 5.61
C ARG A 131 -9.50 -13.30 5.11
N LEU A 132 -9.04 -14.49 5.51
CA LEU A 132 -7.89 -15.13 4.88
C LEU A 132 -8.36 -15.76 3.57
N LEU A 133 -7.70 -15.42 2.45
CA LEU A 133 -7.93 -16.09 1.17
C LEU A 133 -7.10 -17.37 1.12
N GLU A 134 -7.68 -18.44 0.53
CA GLU A 134 -6.98 -19.71 0.38
C GLU A 134 -5.75 -19.55 -0.53
N HIS A 135 -4.65 -20.22 -0.17
CA HIS A 135 -3.35 -20.13 -0.84
C HIS A 135 -3.34 -20.56 -2.32
N GLY A 136 -4.35 -21.28 -2.79
CA GLY A 136 -4.32 -21.91 -4.12
C GLY A 136 -4.40 -20.95 -5.31
N ASN A 137 -5.08 -19.81 -5.18
CA ASN A 137 -5.44 -18.95 -6.32
C ASN A 137 -4.56 -17.72 -6.49
N GLU A 138 -3.82 -17.30 -5.46
CA GLU A 138 -3.14 -16.01 -5.46
C GLU A 138 -1.62 -16.09 -5.68
N LYS A 139 -1.06 -17.29 -5.75
CA LYS A 139 0.38 -17.56 -6.03
C LYS A 139 1.36 -16.81 -5.10
N PHE A 140 0.93 -16.47 -3.89
CA PHE A 140 1.78 -15.83 -2.89
C PHE A 140 2.24 -16.86 -1.85
N LYS A 141 3.44 -17.40 -2.05
CA LYS A 141 3.96 -18.53 -1.25
C LYS A 141 4.58 -18.09 0.08
N ASP A 142 5.00 -16.81 0.21
CA ASP A 142 5.84 -16.36 1.33
C ASP A 142 5.04 -15.64 2.42
N GLY A 143 3.74 -15.91 2.57
CA GLY A 143 2.94 -15.21 3.57
C GLY A 143 1.45 -15.43 3.44
N TYR A 144 0.67 -14.45 3.83
CA TYR A 144 -0.79 -14.49 3.93
C TYR A 144 -1.44 -13.48 2.99
N VAL A 145 -2.56 -13.87 2.39
CA VAL A 145 -3.38 -12.99 1.58
C VAL A 145 -4.66 -12.69 2.33
N LEU A 146 -4.86 -11.43 2.70
CA LEU A 146 -6.01 -10.95 3.44
C LEU A 146 -6.95 -10.18 2.53
N GLN A 147 -8.22 -10.54 2.49
CA GLN A 147 -9.29 -9.73 1.95
C GLN A 147 -9.84 -8.84 3.07
N LEU A 148 -9.95 -7.54 2.81
CA LEU A 148 -10.45 -6.54 3.74
C LEU A 148 -11.66 -5.86 3.10
N ILE A 149 -12.83 -6.03 3.70
CA ILE A 149 -14.08 -5.40 3.28
C ILE A 149 -14.38 -4.29 4.29
N PRO A 150 -14.52 -3.01 3.87
CA PRO A 150 -14.76 -1.92 4.81
C PRO A 150 -16.08 -2.12 5.55
N ARG A 151 -16.09 -1.92 6.87
CA ARG A 151 -17.30 -1.98 7.69
C ARG A 151 -18.27 -0.82 7.39
N ARG A 152 -17.71 0.31 6.94
CA ARG A 152 -18.47 1.47 6.45
C ARG A 152 -18.23 1.59 4.96
N PRO A 153 -19.28 1.58 4.12
CA PRO A 153 -19.12 1.78 2.69
C PRO A 153 -18.36 3.07 2.38
N THR A 154 -17.49 3.01 1.39
CA THR A 154 -16.72 4.16 0.90
C THR A 154 -16.82 4.22 -0.62
N PRO A 155 -16.89 5.42 -1.25
CA PRO A 155 -16.91 5.55 -2.69
C PRO A 155 -15.56 5.19 -3.34
N ASN A 156 -14.49 5.09 -2.54
CA ASN A 156 -13.12 4.94 -3.06
C ASN A 156 -12.76 3.50 -3.44
N TYR A 157 -13.40 2.51 -2.80
CA TYR A 157 -13.17 1.08 -3.08
C TYR A 157 -14.26 0.22 -2.42
N GLU A 158 -14.46 -0.96 -2.97
CA GLU A 158 -15.36 -1.98 -2.41
C GLU A 158 -14.59 -2.94 -1.48
N GLN A 159 -13.36 -3.28 -1.87
CA GLN A 159 -12.51 -4.17 -1.08
C GLN A 159 -11.03 -3.90 -1.33
N LEU A 160 -10.22 -4.29 -0.35
CA LEU A 160 -8.77 -4.32 -0.43
C LEU A 160 -8.28 -5.76 -0.31
N VAL A 161 -7.17 -6.08 -0.97
CA VAL A 161 -6.46 -7.35 -0.74
C VAL A 161 -5.01 -7.03 -0.37
N PHE A 162 -4.61 -7.49 0.81
CA PHE A 162 -3.24 -7.33 1.30
C PHE A 162 -2.46 -8.63 1.18
N TYR A 163 -1.30 -8.55 0.58
CA TYR A 163 -0.32 -9.62 0.55
C TYR A 163 0.72 -9.34 1.64
N VAL A 164 0.66 -10.13 2.69
CA VAL A 164 1.41 -9.92 3.93
C VAL A 164 2.51 -10.95 4.02
N ARG A 165 3.78 -10.50 3.96
CA ARG A 165 4.92 -11.33 4.32
C ARG A 165 5.09 -11.34 5.84
N THR A 166 5.26 -12.52 6.43
CA THR A 166 5.66 -12.63 7.84
C THR A 166 7.17 -12.63 7.95
N LEU A 167 7.69 -11.73 8.78
CA LEU A 167 9.10 -11.66 9.15
C LEU A 167 9.23 -12.16 10.59
N THR A 168 10.28 -12.93 10.86
CA THR A 168 10.61 -13.38 12.21
C THR A 168 12.02 -12.89 12.55
N SER A 169 12.16 -12.13 13.63
CA SER A 169 13.45 -11.71 14.19
C SER A 169 13.35 -11.75 15.70
N ASP A 170 14.35 -12.32 16.36
CA ASP A 170 14.43 -12.40 17.84
C ASP A 170 13.16 -12.95 18.49
N HIS A 171 12.61 -14.04 17.92
CA HIS A 171 11.35 -14.68 18.32
C HIS A 171 10.10 -13.80 18.21
N LYS A 172 10.20 -12.59 17.58
CA LYS A 172 9.07 -11.73 17.29
C LYS A 172 8.65 -11.89 15.84
N ARG A 173 7.36 -12.01 15.62
CA ARG A 173 6.76 -12.05 14.28
C ARG A 173 6.20 -10.68 13.92
N ALA A 174 6.37 -10.29 12.67
CA ALA A 174 5.83 -9.03 12.11
C ALA A 174 5.15 -9.32 10.78
N GLY A 175 4.06 -8.63 10.51
CA GLY A 175 3.36 -8.69 9.23
C GLY A 175 3.71 -7.46 8.36
N VAL A 176 4.40 -7.67 7.25
CA VAL A 176 4.77 -6.59 6.32
C VAL A 176 3.95 -6.71 5.04
N VAL A 177 3.19 -5.67 4.71
CA VAL A 177 2.40 -5.62 3.49
C VAL A 177 3.32 -5.35 2.30
N GLN A 178 3.47 -6.34 1.43
CA GLN A 178 4.27 -6.23 0.21
C GLN A 178 3.46 -5.80 -1.02
N ARG A 179 2.16 -6.14 -1.04
CA ARG A 179 1.26 -5.76 -2.11
C ARG A 179 -0.07 -5.33 -1.54
N VAL A 180 -0.60 -4.28 -2.13
CA VAL A 180 -1.97 -3.81 -1.91
C VAL A 180 -2.70 -3.86 -3.23
N LEU A 181 -3.85 -4.55 -3.28
CA LEU A 181 -4.77 -4.52 -4.40
C LEU A 181 -6.06 -3.83 -3.95
N ILE A 182 -6.43 -2.78 -4.63
CA ILE A 182 -7.63 -1.99 -4.41
C ILE A 182 -8.63 -2.35 -5.52
N ILE A 183 -9.84 -2.72 -5.16
CA ILE A 183 -10.91 -3.07 -6.11
C ILE A 183 -12.09 -2.13 -5.85
N ASP A 184 -12.52 -1.40 -6.87
CA ASP A 184 -13.67 -0.51 -6.79
C ASP A 184 -14.98 -1.20 -7.19
N ALA A 185 -16.12 -0.53 -7.00
CA ALA A 185 -17.45 -1.05 -7.30
C ALA A 185 -17.67 -1.36 -8.80
N ALA A 186 -16.91 -0.74 -9.70
CA ALA A 186 -16.95 -1.04 -11.14
C ALA A 186 -16.08 -2.26 -11.49
N GLY A 187 -15.36 -2.83 -10.53
CA GLY A 187 -14.45 -3.96 -10.71
C GLY A 187 -13.10 -3.56 -11.32
N ASN A 188 -12.77 -2.25 -11.35
CA ASN A 188 -11.42 -1.83 -11.68
C ASN A 188 -10.47 -2.26 -10.57
N ARG A 189 -9.20 -2.50 -10.93
CA ARG A 189 -8.18 -2.98 -10.01
C ARG A 189 -6.98 -2.05 -10.02
N ASN A 190 -6.52 -1.65 -8.85
CA ASN A 190 -5.31 -0.83 -8.71
C ASN A 190 -4.37 -1.55 -7.74
N ARG A 191 -3.30 -2.13 -8.27
CA ARG A 191 -2.33 -2.92 -7.53
C ARG A 191 -1.04 -2.15 -7.33
N PHE A 192 -0.55 -2.15 -6.11
CA PHE A 192 0.75 -1.62 -5.74
C PHE A 192 1.62 -2.75 -5.18
N ASP A 193 2.77 -2.98 -5.78
CA ASP A 193 3.82 -3.88 -5.32
C ASP A 193 4.95 -3.06 -4.72
N PHE A 194 5.28 -3.29 -3.44
CA PHE A 194 6.35 -2.56 -2.74
C PHE A 194 7.62 -3.39 -2.68
N SER A 195 8.75 -2.73 -2.96
CA SER A 195 10.08 -3.34 -2.90
C SER A 195 11.08 -2.40 -2.22
N LYS A 196 12.26 -2.93 -1.85
CA LYS A 196 13.34 -2.19 -1.19
C LYS A 196 12.87 -1.36 0.01
N MET A 197 11.95 -1.92 0.77
CA MET A 197 11.37 -1.26 1.94
C MET A 197 12.40 -1.01 3.03
N LYS A 198 12.38 0.22 3.58
CA LYS A 198 13.21 0.64 4.72
C LYS A 198 12.30 1.28 5.76
N PHE A 199 12.35 0.75 6.97
CA PHE A 199 11.51 1.20 8.09
C PHE A 199 12.33 1.98 9.11
N ASN A 200 11.69 2.92 9.80
CA ASN A 200 12.23 3.67 10.93
C ASN A 200 13.58 4.36 10.63
N ARG A 201 13.75 4.84 9.38
CA ARG A 201 14.91 5.63 8.99
C ARG A 201 14.63 7.12 9.19
N ASN A 202 15.66 7.88 9.53
CA ASN A 202 15.51 9.33 9.66
C ASN A 202 15.10 9.95 8.31
N VAL A 203 13.97 10.70 8.31
CA VAL A 203 13.44 11.41 7.14
C VAL A 203 13.16 12.85 7.54
N SER A 204 13.80 13.79 6.86
CA SER A 204 13.57 15.23 7.08
C SER A 204 12.18 15.64 6.61
N ASP A 205 11.49 16.49 7.38
CA ASP A 205 10.18 17.05 7.04
C ASP A 205 10.21 17.89 5.75
N LYS A 206 11.36 18.44 5.39
CA LYS A 206 11.56 19.15 4.13
C LYS A 206 11.23 18.29 2.91
N ARG A 207 11.29 16.95 3.03
CA ARG A 207 10.93 16.02 1.96
C ARG A 207 9.42 16.04 1.64
N PHE A 208 8.61 16.48 2.58
CA PHE A 208 7.15 16.58 2.44
C PHE A 208 6.68 17.99 2.05
N SER A 209 7.56 18.76 1.43
CA SER A 209 7.25 19.98 0.71
C SER A 209 7.47 19.78 -0.79
N TYR A 210 6.72 20.50 -1.61
CA TYR A 210 6.84 20.43 -3.06
C TYR A 210 6.73 21.82 -3.66
N ARG A 211 7.64 22.13 -4.59
CA ARG A 211 7.59 23.32 -5.41
C ARG A 211 7.46 22.88 -6.86
N PRO A 212 6.31 23.15 -7.51
CA PRO A 212 6.11 22.76 -8.90
C PRO A 212 7.01 23.54 -9.84
N PRO A 213 7.20 23.08 -11.09
CA PRO A 213 7.90 23.83 -12.15
C PRO A 213 7.25 25.19 -12.40
N LYS A 214 8.04 26.14 -12.94
CA LYS A 214 7.51 27.45 -13.36
C LYS A 214 6.42 27.25 -14.43
N GLY A 215 5.36 28.06 -14.36
CA GLY A 215 4.24 27.97 -15.30
C GLY A 215 3.19 26.93 -14.96
N THR A 216 3.35 26.17 -13.85
CA THR A 216 2.32 25.25 -13.39
C THR A 216 1.05 26.00 -13.00
N GLU A 217 -0.08 25.58 -13.52
CA GLU A 217 -1.40 26.13 -13.21
C GLU A 217 -1.90 25.58 -11.86
N LYS A 218 -2.38 26.49 -11.01
CA LYS A 218 -3.04 26.09 -9.77
C LYS A 218 -4.52 25.86 -10.03
N VAL A 219 -4.99 24.67 -9.74
CA VAL A 219 -6.40 24.28 -9.83
C VAL A 219 -6.97 24.16 -8.43
N THR A 220 -8.05 24.88 -8.16
CA THR A 220 -8.84 24.71 -6.93
C THR A 220 -9.93 23.68 -7.22
N PRO A 221 -10.06 22.58 -6.41
CA PRO A 221 -11.10 21.57 -6.59
C PRO A 221 -12.48 22.11 -6.31
#